data_fdbffe8689bb1d9a1c189a66e211d742
#
_entry.id   fdbffe8689bb1d9a1c189a66e211d742
#
_cell.length_a   1.000
_cell.length_b   1.000
_cell.length_c   1.000
_cell.angle_alpha   90.00
_cell.angle_beta   90.00
_cell.angle_gamma   90.00
#
_symmetry.space_group_name_H-M   'P 1'
#
loop_
_entity.id
_entity.type
_entity.pdbx_description
1 polymer ?
#
loop_
_entity_poly.entity_id
_entity_poly.type
_entity_poly.pdbx_seq_one_letter_code
_entity_poly.pdbx_strand_id
1 'polypeptide(L)'
;MKWKTLASIACATPLLYACGGGSDAPQAPVVRLCPASLDYTTTFTGGAGSGELVRLQLDTTKLTWQVTYVESPIPATTGTVSPTRAGTSQTGTLTMETGLPTQKLNQCAYQLNGATLDPTRPARIFVGEGVAGGTIPGKELQFGGVLGQGVVPDRTFPYYPFIGFSTLETNLANVAGTYNQLGYHEIPSQSYARIAVDSKITINADGTWQECDNSGVNAGKCQQAGSNFTQSPDGSGAFVTNNFLGQGTPTLALGPLGKGYMIVGKLNGQNVPILIRTGTANATITTGIPPFADDESGISMLSPQTAIALNSVNGEYVGVDNAFDYRTTAIAGTQATLIDPFQPSQVALSRALNLDYTQSIAGLVTSTVVGASTGATPTGKFIFSGGVFGYLDQSNPTTPYYTIGSFVQ
;
A
#
# COMPACT_ATOMS: atom_id res chain seq x y z
N MET A 1 81.35 32.90 -22.02
CA MET A 1 81.91 32.74 -20.64
C MET A 1 80.72 32.60 -19.71
N LYS A 2 80.68 31.53 -18.88
CA LYS A 2 79.77 31.25 -17.74
C LYS A 2 78.49 30.51 -18.08
N TRP A 3 78.56 29.34 -17.94
CA TRP A 3 78.17 28.23 -17.04
C TRP A 3 76.63 28.08 -16.81
N LYS A 4 76.19 27.00 -17.41
CA LYS A 4 74.83 26.39 -17.19
C LYS A 4 74.89 25.50 -15.95
N THR A 5 74.00 25.69 -15.05
CA THR A 5 73.66 24.70 -13.99
C THR A 5 72.31 24.09 -14.25
N LEU A 6 72.34 22.82 -14.56
CA LEU A 6 71.09 21.96 -14.62
C LEU A 6 70.71 21.68 -13.17
N ALA A 7 69.49 22.04 -12.81
CA ALA A 7 68.83 21.58 -11.60
C ALA A 7 67.85 20.45 -11.97
N SER A 8 68.20 19.25 -11.56
CA SER A 8 67.31 18.09 -11.64
C SER A 8 66.20 18.22 -10.60
N ILE A 9 64.99 18.35 -11.04
CA ILE A 9 63.79 18.29 -10.19
C ILE A 9 63.41 16.82 -10.11
N ALA A 10 63.66 16.20 -8.94
CA ALA A 10 63.11 14.91 -8.57
C ALA A 10 61.61 15.06 -8.26
N CYS A 11 60.75 14.48 -9.09
CA CYS A 11 59.34 14.31 -8.78
C CYS A 11 59.19 13.29 -7.62
N ALA A 12 59.00 13.77 -6.40
CA ALA A 12 58.50 12.98 -5.30
C ALA A 12 56.97 12.96 -5.38
N THR A 13 56.41 11.86 -5.82
CA THR A 13 55.00 11.56 -5.71
C THR A 13 54.66 11.27 -4.25
N PRO A 14 53.85 12.05 -3.57
CA PRO A 14 53.32 11.64 -2.27
C PRO A 14 52.24 10.56 -2.52
N LEU A 15 52.51 9.36 -2.05
CA LEU A 15 51.51 8.35 -1.81
C LEU A 15 50.61 8.84 -0.67
N LEU A 16 49.52 9.49 -1.04
CA LEU A 16 48.43 9.76 -0.12
C LEU A 16 47.70 8.40 0.12
N TYR A 17 48.11 7.72 1.19
CA TYR A 17 47.24 6.76 1.85
C TYR A 17 46.10 7.55 2.47
N ALA A 18 45.01 7.68 1.73
CA ALA A 18 43.73 8.06 2.29
C ALA A 18 43.22 6.86 3.11
N CYS A 19 43.47 6.86 4.42
CA CYS A 19 42.63 6.15 5.38
C CYS A 19 41.26 6.83 5.36
N GLY A 20 40.44 6.49 4.36
CA GLY A 20 39.03 6.78 4.37
C GLY A 20 38.35 5.79 5.30
N GLY A 21 38.20 6.15 6.57
CA GLY A 21 37.16 5.60 7.41
C GLY A 21 35.82 6.12 6.87
N GLY A 22 35.35 5.56 5.79
CA GLY A 22 33.95 5.72 5.38
C GLY A 22 33.13 5.05 6.46
N SER A 23 32.37 5.82 7.23
CA SER A 23 31.17 5.30 7.86
C SER A 23 30.29 4.82 6.69
N ASP A 24 30.28 3.51 6.44
CA ASP A 24 29.29 2.90 5.59
C ASP A 24 27.92 3.29 6.17
N ALA A 25 27.31 4.33 5.60
CA ALA A 25 25.88 4.53 5.78
C ALA A 25 25.25 3.18 5.43
N PRO A 26 24.34 2.64 6.25
CA PRO A 26 23.72 1.37 5.96
C PRO A 26 23.14 1.46 4.54
N GLN A 27 23.77 0.76 3.63
CA GLN A 27 23.29 0.66 2.25
C GLN A 27 21.89 0.10 2.34
N ALA A 28 20.92 0.81 1.80
CA ALA A 28 19.55 0.30 1.75
C ALA A 28 19.62 -1.14 1.24
N PRO A 29 19.04 -2.12 1.96
CA PRO A 29 19.17 -3.50 1.58
C PRO A 29 18.71 -3.64 0.13
N VAL A 30 19.59 -4.16 -0.72
CA VAL A 30 19.27 -4.45 -2.12
C VAL A 30 18.26 -5.59 -2.08
N VAL A 31 16.98 -5.24 -2.14
CA VAL A 31 15.94 -6.24 -2.35
C VAL A 31 16.24 -6.90 -3.68
N ARG A 32 16.53 -8.19 -3.68
CA ARG A 32 16.68 -8.94 -4.92
C ARG A 32 15.40 -8.73 -5.73
N LEU A 33 15.56 -8.46 -7.02
CA LEU A 33 14.45 -8.04 -7.88
C LEU A 33 13.33 -9.05 -7.90
N CYS A 34 13.66 -10.35 -7.92
CA CYS A 34 12.67 -11.42 -7.80
C CYS A 34 13.35 -12.73 -7.38
N PRO A 35 12.63 -13.63 -6.71
CA PRO A 35 13.09 -15.00 -6.52
C PRO A 35 13.31 -15.69 -7.86
N ALA A 36 14.27 -16.60 -7.93
CA ALA A 36 14.62 -17.34 -9.16
C ALA A 36 13.42 -18.18 -9.67
N SER A 37 12.60 -18.69 -8.76
CA SER A 37 11.34 -19.37 -9.06
C SER A 37 10.42 -19.32 -7.84
N LEU A 38 9.13 -19.38 -8.10
CA LEU A 38 8.09 -19.54 -7.08
C LEU A 38 7.25 -20.76 -7.41
N ASP A 39 6.76 -21.43 -6.40
CA ASP A 39 5.72 -22.45 -6.48
C ASP A 39 4.60 -22.13 -5.49
N TYR A 40 3.54 -22.95 -5.47
CA TYR A 40 2.40 -22.69 -4.58
C TYR A 40 2.71 -22.87 -3.07
N THR A 41 3.91 -23.30 -2.71
CA THR A 41 4.33 -23.34 -1.30
C THR A 41 4.61 -21.90 -0.78
N THR A 42 5.00 -21.00 -1.68
CA THR A 42 5.14 -19.57 -1.34
C THR A 42 3.76 -18.88 -1.42
N THR A 43 3.30 -18.40 -0.27
CA THR A 43 2.02 -17.68 -0.17
C THR A 43 2.30 -16.27 0.25
N PHE A 44 1.81 -15.30 -0.54
CA PHE A 44 1.79 -13.89 -0.17
C PHE A 44 0.45 -13.58 0.47
N THR A 45 0.44 -13.35 1.77
CA THR A 45 -0.76 -12.89 2.49
C THR A 45 -0.76 -11.39 2.55
N GLY A 46 -1.86 -10.77 2.14
CA GLY A 46 -1.92 -9.31 2.01
C GLY A 46 -3.31 -8.74 2.00
N GLY A 47 -3.37 -7.44 1.76
CA GLY A 47 -4.60 -6.66 1.67
C GLY A 47 -4.83 -6.12 0.27
N ALA A 48 -6.11 -5.98 -0.09
CA ALA A 48 -6.53 -5.32 -1.31
C ALA A 48 -7.28 -4.01 -1.02
N GLY A 49 -7.22 -3.09 -1.99
CA GLY A 49 -7.94 -1.80 -1.91
C GLY A 49 -9.46 -1.93 -1.80
N SER A 50 -10.00 -3.09 -2.14
CA SER A 50 -11.40 -3.47 -1.89
C SER A 50 -11.73 -3.79 -0.42
N GLY A 51 -10.74 -3.79 0.48
CA GLY A 51 -10.91 -4.23 1.87
C GLY A 51 -10.88 -5.74 2.05
N GLU A 52 -10.25 -6.47 1.16
CA GLU A 52 -10.16 -7.93 1.21
C GLU A 52 -8.83 -8.41 1.82
N LEU A 53 -8.91 -9.41 2.69
CA LEU A 53 -7.77 -10.20 3.14
C LEU A 53 -7.54 -11.34 2.14
N VAL A 54 -6.37 -11.40 1.54
CA VAL A 54 -6.09 -12.23 0.36
C VAL A 54 -4.83 -13.05 0.56
N ARG A 55 -4.84 -14.29 0.06
CA ARG A 55 -3.66 -15.11 -0.17
C ARG A 55 -3.44 -15.27 -1.67
N LEU A 56 -2.26 -14.86 -2.13
CA LEU A 56 -1.81 -15.02 -3.51
C LEU A 56 -0.71 -16.08 -3.57
N GLN A 57 -0.86 -17.05 -4.47
CA GLN A 57 0.12 -18.08 -4.78
C GLN A 57 0.44 -18.04 -6.26
N LEU A 58 1.73 -18.13 -6.59
CA LEU A 58 2.24 -18.07 -7.95
C LEU A 58 3.15 -19.28 -8.20
N ASP A 59 2.93 -20.00 -9.30
CA ASP A 59 3.87 -20.99 -9.80
C ASP A 59 4.48 -20.43 -11.08
N THR A 60 5.68 -19.87 -10.97
CA THR A 60 6.35 -19.22 -12.10
C THR A 60 7.01 -20.22 -13.05
N THR A 61 7.10 -21.48 -12.66
CA THR A 61 7.58 -22.57 -13.53
C THR A 61 6.45 -23.13 -14.40
N LYS A 62 5.25 -23.33 -13.81
CA LYS A 62 4.06 -23.78 -14.53
C LYS A 62 3.26 -22.64 -15.14
N LEU A 63 3.63 -21.40 -14.84
CA LEU A 63 2.93 -20.18 -15.25
C LEU A 63 1.45 -20.20 -14.85
N THR A 64 1.18 -20.49 -13.59
CA THR A 64 -0.17 -20.52 -13.02
C THR A 64 -0.24 -19.69 -11.73
N TRP A 65 -1.45 -19.24 -11.40
CA TRP A 65 -1.69 -18.51 -10.17
C TRP A 65 -2.97 -18.95 -9.47
N GLN A 66 -3.04 -18.70 -8.18
CA GLN A 66 -4.23 -18.84 -7.35
C GLN A 66 -4.35 -17.64 -6.40
N VAL A 67 -5.53 -17.04 -6.36
CA VAL A 67 -5.95 -16.06 -5.37
C VAL A 67 -7.02 -16.67 -4.50
N THR A 68 -6.87 -16.63 -3.18
CA THR A 68 -7.88 -17.04 -2.21
C THR A 68 -8.31 -15.82 -1.41
N TYR A 69 -9.61 -15.53 -1.43
CA TYR A 69 -10.21 -14.44 -0.65
C TYR A 69 -10.53 -14.97 0.74
N VAL A 70 -9.66 -14.69 1.72
CA VAL A 70 -9.82 -15.17 3.09
C VAL A 70 -11.00 -14.46 3.75
N GLU A 71 -11.05 -13.12 3.61
CA GLU A 71 -12.16 -12.26 4.00
C GLU A 71 -12.46 -11.29 2.88
N SER A 72 -13.73 -10.95 2.70
CA SER A 72 -14.15 -10.08 1.61
C SER A 72 -15.47 -9.39 1.90
N PRO A 73 -15.58 -8.07 1.65
CA PRO A 73 -16.87 -7.38 1.62
C PRO A 73 -17.58 -7.53 0.27
N ILE A 74 -16.88 -8.08 -0.73
CA ILE A 74 -17.32 -8.14 -2.12
C ILE A 74 -18.34 -9.27 -2.30
N PRO A 75 -19.56 -9.01 -2.83
CA PRO A 75 -20.54 -10.03 -3.11
C PRO A 75 -20.04 -11.11 -4.07
N ALA A 76 -20.41 -12.35 -3.82
CA ALA A 76 -20.14 -13.46 -4.72
C ALA A 76 -20.93 -13.32 -6.03
N THR A 77 -22.15 -12.79 -5.94
CA THR A 77 -23.08 -12.60 -7.07
C THR A 77 -23.47 -11.14 -7.21
N THR A 78 -23.34 -10.58 -8.41
CA THR A 78 -23.82 -9.24 -8.76
C THR A 78 -25.30 -9.06 -8.41
N GLY A 79 -25.66 -7.91 -7.87
CA GLY A 79 -27.05 -7.61 -7.47
C GLY A 79 -27.47 -8.13 -6.09
N THR A 80 -26.55 -8.77 -5.35
CA THR A 80 -26.79 -9.25 -3.97
C THR A 80 -25.78 -8.66 -3.01
N VAL A 81 -26.07 -8.65 -1.70
CA VAL A 81 -25.10 -8.24 -0.67
C VAL A 81 -24.46 -9.47 0.00
N SER A 82 -25.04 -10.64 -0.15
CA SER A 82 -24.60 -11.87 0.52
C SER A 82 -25.00 -13.09 -0.32
N PRO A 83 -24.21 -14.19 -0.29
CA PRO A 83 -22.91 -14.30 0.37
C PRO A 83 -21.85 -13.45 -0.33
N THR A 84 -20.79 -13.10 0.42
CA THR A 84 -19.59 -12.49 -0.17
C THR A 84 -18.68 -13.56 -0.79
N ARG A 85 -17.64 -13.14 -1.55
CA ARG A 85 -16.64 -14.09 -2.09
C ARG A 85 -15.60 -14.57 -1.06
N ALA A 86 -15.76 -14.22 0.23
CA ALA A 86 -14.94 -14.77 1.30
C ALA A 86 -14.96 -16.32 1.28
N GLY A 87 -13.80 -16.93 1.49
CA GLY A 87 -13.61 -18.39 1.42
C GLY A 87 -13.53 -18.96 0.00
N THR A 88 -13.70 -18.15 -1.05
CA THR A 88 -13.58 -18.62 -2.45
C THR A 88 -12.17 -18.43 -3.00
N SER A 89 -11.86 -19.13 -4.09
CA SER A 89 -10.59 -18.98 -4.81
C SER A 89 -10.83 -18.78 -6.30
N GLN A 90 -9.91 -18.07 -6.94
CA GLN A 90 -9.80 -17.94 -8.39
C GLN A 90 -8.41 -18.43 -8.82
N THR A 91 -8.34 -19.02 -10.00
CA THR A 91 -7.10 -19.55 -10.59
C THR A 91 -6.99 -19.13 -12.04
N GLY A 92 -5.78 -19.14 -12.57
CA GLY A 92 -5.54 -18.86 -13.97
C GLY A 92 -4.09 -19.06 -14.37
N THR A 93 -3.71 -18.48 -15.49
CA THR A 93 -2.36 -18.56 -16.05
C THR A 93 -1.61 -17.25 -15.90
N LEU A 94 -0.28 -17.33 -15.83
CA LEU A 94 0.63 -16.18 -15.83
C LEU A 94 1.15 -15.93 -17.24
N THR A 95 1.26 -14.66 -17.61
CA THR A 95 2.08 -14.21 -18.75
C THR A 95 3.09 -13.21 -18.23
N MET A 96 4.37 -13.43 -18.53
CA MET A 96 5.42 -12.48 -18.16
C MET A 96 5.23 -11.17 -18.91
N GLU A 97 5.38 -10.05 -18.22
CA GLU A 97 5.36 -8.73 -18.85
C GLU A 97 6.62 -8.51 -19.73
N THR A 98 6.43 -7.79 -20.83
CA THR A 98 7.50 -7.43 -21.75
C THR A 98 7.46 -5.97 -22.17
N GLY A 99 6.40 -5.25 -21.81
CA GLY A 99 6.11 -3.87 -22.25
C GLY A 99 6.52 -2.80 -21.25
N LEU A 100 7.13 -3.15 -20.12
CA LEU A 100 7.54 -2.17 -19.11
C LEU A 100 8.85 -1.46 -19.52
N PRO A 101 9.09 -0.23 -19.02
CA PRO A 101 10.20 0.62 -19.46
C PRO A 101 11.59 0.01 -19.27
N THR A 102 11.78 -0.86 -18.28
CA THR A 102 13.06 -1.49 -18.01
C THR A 102 12.98 -3.01 -18.01
N GLN A 103 14.07 -3.66 -18.40
CA GLN A 103 14.15 -5.12 -18.35
C GLN A 103 13.98 -5.65 -16.92
N LYS A 104 14.43 -4.90 -15.92
CA LYS A 104 14.28 -5.25 -14.51
C LYS A 104 12.81 -5.33 -14.09
N LEU A 105 12.00 -4.35 -14.46
CA LEU A 105 10.56 -4.36 -14.19
C LEU A 105 9.88 -5.56 -14.85
N ASN A 106 10.25 -5.89 -16.09
CA ASN A 106 9.67 -7.02 -16.82
C ASN A 106 9.98 -8.38 -16.19
N GLN A 107 11.18 -8.56 -15.65
CA GLN A 107 11.62 -9.87 -15.10
C GLN A 107 10.75 -10.41 -13.97
N CYS A 108 10.11 -9.52 -13.21
CA CYS A 108 9.36 -9.87 -12.01
C CYS A 108 7.89 -9.48 -12.09
N ALA A 109 7.41 -9.16 -13.28
CA ALA A 109 6.05 -8.71 -13.54
C ALA A 109 5.28 -9.74 -14.36
N TYR A 110 4.06 -10.05 -13.92
CA TYR A 110 3.19 -11.04 -14.54
C TYR A 110 1.77 -10.51 -14.69
N GLN A 111 1.13 -10.82 -15.82
CA GLN A 111 -0.32 -10.68 -15.98
C GLN A 111 -1.01 -11.91 -15.38
N LEU A 112 -2.09 -11.68 -14.67
CA LEU A 112 -2.97 -12.72 -14.10
C LEU A 112 -4.12 -12.97 -15.06
N ASN A 113 -3.98 -13.95 -15.96
CA ASN A 113 -4.99 -14.27 -16.95
C ASN A 113 -6.02 -15.28 -16.43
N GLY A 114 -7.22 -15.26 -16.98
CA GLY A 114 -8.30 -16.24 -16.71
C GLY A 114 -9.43 -15.76 -15.80
N ALA A 115 -9.24 -14.67 -15.04
CA ALA A 115 -10.27 -14.07 -14.21
C ALA A 115 -10.48 -12.58 -14.53
N THR A 116 -10.17 -12.17 -15.74
CA THR A 116 -10.21 -10.78 -16.17
C THR A 116 -11.60 -10.41 -16.65
N LEU A 117 -12.20 -9.37 -16.05
CA LEU A 117 -13.48 -8.77 -16.51
C LEU A 117 -13.28 -7.90 -17.76
N ASP A 118 -12.10 -7.27 -17.87
CA ASP A 118 -11.70 -6.48 -19.01
C ASP A 118 -10.38 -7.02 -19.58
N PRO A 119 -10.39 -7.70 -20.75
CA PRO A 119 -9.19 -8.25 -21.36
C PRO A 119 -8.12 -7.20 -21.72
N THR A 120 -8.52 -5.93 -21.89
CA THR A 120 -7.60 -4.84 -22.18
C THR A 120 -6.89 -4.32 -20.93
N ARG A 121 -7.41 -4.66 -19.75
CA ARG A 121 -6.91 -4.25 -18.45
C ARG A 121 -6.73 -5.46 -17.51
N PRO A 122 -5.82 -6.39 -17.83
CA PRO A 122 -5.58 -7.56 -16.97
C PRO A 122 -4.98 -7.12 -15.63
N ALA A 123 -5.30 -7.87 -14.57
CA ALA A 123 -4.61 -7.71 -13.31
C ALA A 123 -3.12 -8.08 -13.49
N ARG A 124 -2.23 -7.36 -12.80
CA ARG A 124 -0.78 -7.53 -12.88
C ARG A 124 -0.16 -7.58 -11.50
N ILE A 125 0.83 -8.44 -11.34
CA ILE A 125 1.56 -8.57 -10.09
C ILE A 125 3.06 -8.39 -10.32
N PHE A 126 3.69 -7.63 -9.45
CA PHE A 126 5.13 -7.41 -9.38
C PHE A 126 5.65 -8.14 -8.16
N VAL A 127 6.59 -9.05 -8.36
CA VAL A 127 7.09 -9.90 -7.30
C VAL A 127 8.50 -9.47 -6.92
N GLY A 128 8.70 -9.15 -5.65
CA GLY A 128 10.01 -8.96 -5.04
C GLY A 128 10.34 -10.08 -4.07
N GLU A 129 11.53 -10.05 -3.48
CA GLU A 129 11.89 -10.99 -2.42
C GLU A 129 11.07 -10.66 -1.16
N GLY A 130 10.15 -11.55 -0.83
CA GLY A 130 9.28 -11.40 0.35
C GLY A 130 8.03 -10.55 0.15
N VAL A 131 7.84 -9.91 -0.99
CA VAL A 131 6.70 -9.04 -1.26
C VAL A 131 6.12 -9.29 -2.65
N ALA A 132 4.80 -9.22 -2.77
CA ALA A 132 4.10 -9.15 -4.05
C ALA A 132 3.16 -7.95 -4.02
N GLY A 133 3.30 -7.04 -4.99
CA GLY A 133 2.50 -5.83 -5.10
C GLY A 133 1.93 -5.68 -6.51
N GLY A 134 0.88 -4.89 -6.65
CA GLY A 134 0.20 -4.66 -7.92
C GLY A 134 -1.30 -4.81 -7.77
N THR A 135 -1.90 -5.71 -8.53
CA THR A 135 -3.36 -5.88 -8.53
C THR A 135 -3.77 -7.35 -8.49
N ILE A 136 -4.96 -7.60 -7.95
CA ILE A 136 -5.68 -8.88 -8.01
C ILE A 136 -6.96 -8.74 -8.83
N PRO A 137 -7.53 -9.84 -9.34
CA PRO A 137 -8.76 -9.79 -10.14
C PRO A 137 -9.90 -9.06 -9.45
N GLY A 138 -10.55 -8.19 -10.21
CA GLY A 138 -11.67 -7.37 -9.77
C GLY A 138 -13.01 -8.07 -9.78
N LYS A 139 -14.06 -7.26 -9.76
CA LYS A 139 -15.46 -7.73 -9.76
C LYS A 139 -16.37 -6.62 -10.29
N GLU A 140 -17.45 -7.02 -10.92
CA GLU A 140 -18.60 -6.15 -11.13
C GLU A 140 -19.42 -6.10 -9.84
N LEU A 141 -19.66 -4.89 -9.35
CA LEU A 141 -20.43 -4.63 -8.15
C LEU A 141 -21.75 -3.97 -8.51
N GLN A 142 -22.82 -4.53 -7.97
CA GLN A 142 -24.12 -3.93 -7.86
C GLN A 142 -24.79 -4.53 -6.62
N PHE A 143 -25.29 -3.68 -5.76
CA PHE A 143 -26.13 -4.14 -4.66
C PHE A 143 -27.59 -3.80 -4.96
N GLY A 144 -28.46 -4.79 -5.00
CA GLY A 144 -29.90 -4.62 -5.22
C GLY A 144 -30.61 -3.81 -4.12
N GLY A 145 -29.91 -3.58 -3.00
CA GLY A 145 -30.30 -2.69 -1.92
C GLY A 145 -29.38 -2.87 -0.74
N VAL A 146 -28.83 -1.76 -0.26
CA VAL A 146 -28.13 -1.66 1.03
C VAL A 146 -29.13 -1.09 2.00
N LEU A 147 -29.48 -1.84 3.04
CA LEU A 147 -30.53 -1.48 3.96
C LEU A 147 -30.25 -0.10 4.60
N GLY A 148 -31.17 0.84 4.42
CA GLY A 148 -31.02 2.22 4.85
C GLY A 148 -30.21 3.14 3.91
N GLN A 149 -29.58 2.60 2.87
CA GLN A 149 -28.72 3.36 1.95
C GLN A 149 -29.25 3.37 0.49
N GLY A 150 -30.10 2.42 0.13
CA GLY A 150 -30.62 2.31 -1.23
C GLY A 150 -29.85 1.33 -2.12
N VAL A 151 -29.91 1.55 -3.43
CA VAL A 151 -29.25 0.72 -4.44
C VAL A 151 -27.84 1.26 -4.70
N VAL A 152 -26.84 0.37 -4.66
CA VAL A 152 -25.48 0.71 -5.08
C VAL A 152 -25.42 0.65 -6.61
N PRO A 153 -24.94 1.72 -7.27
CA PRO A 153 -24.83 1.75 -8.73
C PRO A 153 -23.89 0.66 -9.26
N ASP A 154 -24.20 0.17 -10.47
CA ASP A 154 -23.33 -0.76 -11.18
C ASP A 154 -21.96 -0.14 -11.42
N ARG A 155 -20.91 -0.87 -11.04
CA ARG A 155 -19.54 -0.52 -11.36
C ARG A 155 -18.69 -1.76 -11.58
N THR A 156 -17.99 -1.78 -12.70
CA THR A 156 -17.02 -2.83 -13.00
C THR A 156 -15.63 -2.39 -12.55
N PHE A 157 -15.05 -3.18 -11.67
CA PHE A 157 -13.65 -3.04 -11.26
C PHE A 157 -12.84 -4.10 -12.00
N PRO A 158 -11.97 -3.74 -12.95
CA PRO A 158 -11.16 -4.72 -13.69
C PRO A 158 -10.22 -5.47 -12.74
N TYR A 159 -9.73 -4.79 -11.72
CA TYR A 159 -8.85 -5.31 -10.67
C TYR A 159 -8.90 -4.40 -9.44
N TYR A 160 -8.29 -4.86 -8.33
CA TYR A 160 -8.09 -4.07 -7.12
C TYR A 160 -6.60 -3.96 -6.78
N PRO A 161 -6.12 -2.80 -6.29
CA PRO A 161 -4.79 -2.67 -5.71
C PRO A 161 -4.54 -3.75 -4.65
N PHE A 162 -3.34 -4.32 -4.66
CA PHE A 162 -2.96 -5.38 -3.74
C PHE A 162 -1.49 -5.24 -3.32
N ILE A 163 -1.22 -5.55 -2.06
CA ILE A 163 0.12 -5.81 -1.55
C ILE A 163 0.06 -6.94 -0.52
N GLY A 164 1.03 -7.86 -0.59
CA GLY A 164 1.13 -8.99 0.32
C GLY A 164 2.56 -9.43 0.55
N PHE A 165 2.76 -10.21 1.61
CA PHE A 165 4.07 -10.62 2.09
C PHE A 165 4.14 -12.14 2.26
N SER A 166 5.31 -12.74 1.96
CA SER A 166 5.53 -14.17 2.11
C SER A 166 5.93 -14.56 3.54
N THR A 167 6.43 -13.62 4.31
CA THR A 167 6.78 -13.82 5.72
C THR A 167 6.07 -12.80 6.57
N LEU A 168 5.38 -13.25 7.62
CA LEU A 168 4.61 -12.38 8.50
C LEU A 168 5.18 -12.34 9.93
N GLU A 169 5.00 -11.20 10.59
CA GLU A 169 5.07 -11.10 12.04
C GLU A 169 3.71 -11.47 12.63
N THR A 170 3.68 -12.51 13.43
CA THR A 170 2.46 -13.03 14.05
C THR A 170 2.42 -12.83 15.56
N ASN A 171 3.47 -12.24 16.13
CA ASN A 171 3.50 -11.84 17.54
C ASN A 171 3.20 -10.35 17.67
N LEU A 172 2.04 -10.01 18.21
CA LEU A 172 1.59 -8.62 18.33
C LEU A 172 2.53 -7.76 19.18
N ALA A 173 3.21 -8.35 20.17
CA ALA A 173 4.18 -7.63 21.00
C ALA A 173 5.35 -7.06 20.17
N ASN A 174 5.70 -7.70 19.06
CA ASN A 174 6.74 -7.21 18.14
C ASN A 174 6.23 -6.09 17.22
N VAL A 175 4.92 -5.84 17.19
CA VAL A 175 4.27 -4.79 16.39
C VAL A 175 3.92 -3.57 17.25
N ALA A 176 4.01 -3.71 18.58
CA ALA A 176 3.71 -2.61 19.49
C ALA A 176 4.55 -1.37 19.18
N GLY A 177 3.88 -0.21 19.05
CA GLY A 177 4.55 1.03 18.67
C GLY A 177 3.55 2.11 18.23
N THR A 178 4.12 3.25 17.82
CA THR A 178 3.36 4.37 17.24
C THR A 178 3.72 4.53 15.78
N TYR A 179 2.70 4.67 14.94
CA TYR A 179 2.81 4.68 13.48
C TYR A 179 2.09 5.88 12.89
N ASN A 180 2.60 6.38 11.77
CA ASN A 180 1.83 7.16 10.81
C ASN A 180 1.05 6.19 9.93
N GLN A 181 -0.19 6.51 9.59
CA GLN A 181 -1.06 5.71 8.74
C GLN A 181 -1.55 6.56 7.58
N LEU A 182 -1.36 6.07 6.35
CA LEU A 182 -1.90 6.66 5.13
C LEU A 182 -2.60 5.59 4.31
N GLY A 183 -3.74 5.97 3.70
CA GLY A 183 -4.51 5.07 2.87
C GLY A 183 -5.75 5.72 2.28
N TYR A 184 -6.64 4.87 1.78
CA TYR A 184 -7.96 5.27 1.33
C TYR A 184 -9.00 4.20 1.61
N HIS A 185 -10.24 4.65 1.78
CA HIS A 185 -11.42 3.80 1.78
C HIS A 185 -12.39 4.24 0.69
N GLU A 186 -13.25 3.33 0.23
CA GLU A 186 -14.40 3.62 -0.63
C GLU A 186 -15.69 3.20 0.08
N ILE A 187 -16.79 3.96 -0.18
CA ILE A 187 -18.12 3.67 0.33
C ILE A 187 -19.04 3.44 -0.85
N PRO A 188 -19.32 2.17 -1.23
CA PRO A 188 -20.16 1.83 -2.37
C PRO A 188 -21.55 2.48 -2.32
N SER A 189 -22.23 2.45 -1.16
CA SER A 189 -23.55 3.06 -0.95
C SER A 189 -23.58 4.58 -1.13
N GLN A 190 -22.42 5.25 -1.09
CA GLN A 190 -22.27 6.67 -1.38
C GLN A 190 -21.70 6.90 -2.79
N SER A 191 -22.10 6.10 -3.76
CA SER A 191 -21.63 6.18 -5.15
C SER A 191 -20.12 6.02 -5.26
N TYR A 192 -19.54 5.13 -4.44
CA TYR A 192 -18.10 4.89 -4.36
C TYR A 192 -17.28 6.12 -3.97
N ALA A 193 -17.83 6.92 -3.06
CA ALA A 193 -17.11 8.04 -2.49
C ALA A 193 -15.79 7.56 -1.86
N ARG A 194 -14.70 8.26 -2.15
CA ARG A 194 -13.36 7.97 -1.60
C ARG A 194 -13.09 8.86 -0.42
N ILE A 195 -12.53 8.24 0.62
CA ILE A 195 -12.16 8.92 1.85
C ILE A 195 -10.68 8.67 2.11
N ALA A 196 -9.94 9.73 2.43
CA ALA A 196 -8.56 9.63 2.85
C ALA A 196 -8.47 8.97 4.24
N VAL A 197 -7.51 8.07 4.41
CA VAL A 197 -7.04 7.63 5.70
C VAL A 197 -5.74 8.36 5.98
N ASP A 198 -5.74 9.21 6.98
CA ASP A 198 -4.61 10.03 7.42
C ASP A 198 -4.69 10.14 8.94
N SER A 199 -3.93 9.31 9.63
CA SER A 199 -4.00 9.22 11.09
C SER A 199 -2.66 8.86 11.71
N LYS A 200 -2.63 8.96 13.04
CA LYS A 200 -1.61 8.37 13.90
C LYS A 200 -2.25 7.22 14.67
N ILE A 201 -1.63 6.05 14.64
CA ILE A 201 -2.08 4.88 15.39
C ILE A 201 -1.01 4.45 16.39
N THR A 202 -1.42 4.15 17.63
CA THR A 202 -0.58 3.55 18.66
C THR A 202 -1.14 2.18 19.00
N ILE A 203 -0.30 1.14 18.92
CA ILE A 203 -0.66 -0.25 19.17
C ILE A 203 0.14 -0.73 20.38
N ASN A 204 -0.51 -1.32 21.38
CA ASN A 204 0.11 -1.88 22.56
C ASN A 204 0.29 -3.40 22.43
N ALA A 205 1.22 -3.97 23.19
CA ALA A 205 1.54 -5.40 23.13
C ALA A 205 0.37 -6.32 23.54
N ASP A 206 -0.60 -5.80 24.29
CA ASP A 206 -1.83 -6.50 24.71
C ASP A 206 -2.97 -6.40 23.70
N GLY A 207 -2.74 -5.74 22.58
CA GLY A 207 -3.72 -5.53 21.51
C GLY A 207 -4.61 -4.31 21.69
N THR A 208 -4.53 -3.59 22.81
CA THR A 208 -5.18 -2.29 22.92
C THR A 208 -4.52 -1.30 21.96
N TRP A 209 -5.28 -0.37 21.43
CA TRP A 209 -4.76 0.56 20.43
C TRP A 209 -5.57 1.85 20.42
N GLN A 210 -4.98 2.91 19.90
CA GLN A 210 -5.62 4.21 19.73
C GLN A 210 -5.27 4.78 18.36
N GLU A 211 -6.28 5.28 17.68
CA GLU A 211 -6.14 6.03 16.42
C GLU A 211 -6.52 7.50 16.67
N CYS A 212 -5.72 8.41 16.09
CA CYS A 212 -5.98 9.84 16.13
C CYS A 212 -6.10 10.32 14.67
N ASP A 213 -7.32 10.57 14.22
CA ASP A 213 -7.61 10.92 12.84
C ASP A 213 -7.22 12.37 12.53
N ASN A 214 -6.51 12.57 11.42
CA ASN A 214 -6.22 13.90 10.87
C ASN A 214 -7.24 14.32 9.80
N SER A 215 -8.03 13.37 9.29
CA SER A 215 -9.02 13.57 8.24
C SER A 215 -10.33 12.83 8.53
N GLY A 216 -11.34 12.96 7.66
CA GLY A 216 -12.63 12.27 7.80
C GLY A 216 -13.53 12.90 8.88
N VAL A 217 -14.64 12.24 9.17
CA VAL A 217 -15.67 12.72 10.15
C VAL A 217 -15.18 12.71 11.58
N ASN A 218 -14.10 11.99 11.87
CA ASN A 218 -13.48 11.87 13.19
C ASN A 218 -12.20 12.71 13.33
N ALA A 219 -11.91 13.60 12.38
CA ALA A 219 -10.71 14.45 12.41
C ALA A 219 -10.51 15.15 13.77
N GLY A 220 -9.27 15.07 14.28
CA GLY A 220 -8.89 15.61 15.59
C GLY A 220 -9.33 14.81 16.80
N LYS A 221 -9.96 13.64 16.62
CA LYS A 221 -10.33 12.72 17.70
C LYS A 221 -9.32 11.61 17.83
N CYS A 222 -9.01 11.25 19.08
CA CYS A 222 -8.18 10.10 19.42
C CYS A 222 -9.04 9.08 20.17
N GLN A 223 -9.14 7.87 19.67
CA GLN A 223 -10.02 6.83 20.22
C GLN A 223 -9.51 5.43 19.90
N GLN A 224 -9.98 4.44 20.65
CA GLN A 224 -9.91 3.06 20.19
C GLN A 224 -11.10 2.84 19.26
N ALA A 225 -10.82 2.71 17.97
CA ALA A 225 -11.84 2.66 16.91
C ALA A 225 -12.37 1.23 16.66
N GLY A 226 -12.13 0.29 17.56
CA GLY A 226 -12.55 -1.11 17.44
C GLY A 226 -12.25 -1.90 18.71
N SER A 227 -12.44 -3.23 18.66
CA SER A 227 -11.99 -4.12 19.74
C SER A 227 -10.46 -4.16 19.80
N ASN A 228 -9.88 -4.80 20.82
CA ASN A 228 -8.45 -5.08 20.82
C ASN A 228 -8.07 -5.92 19.60
N PHE A 229 -6.88 -5.68 19.05
CA PHE A 229 -6.32 -6.58 18.04
C PHE A 229 -6.03 -7.94 18.68
N THR A 230 -6.47 -8.99 17.99
CA THR A 230 -6.18 -10.39 18.34
C THR A 230 -5.74 -11.14 17.10
N GLN A 231 -5.08 -12.28 17.27
CA GLN A 231 -4.75 -13.15 16.12
C GLN A 231 -6.04 -13.54 15.39
N SER A 232 -6.07 -13.42 14.07
CA SER A 232 -7.22 -13.87 13.28
C SER A 232 -7.37 -15.39 13.35
N PRO A 233 -8.58 -15.92 13.59
CA PRO A 233 -8.81 -17.35 13.71
C PRO A 233 -8.75 -18.10 12.37
N ASP A 234 -8.70 -17.39 11.23
CA ASP A 234 -8.69 -17.95 9.88
C ASP A 234 -7.34 -18.57 9.46
N GLY A 235 -6.33 -18.50 10.35
CA GLY A 235 -4.99 -19.02 10.09
C GLY A 235 -4.20 -18.20 9.04
N SER A 236 -4.63 -16.98 8.70
CA SER A 236 -3.92 -16.10 7.77
C SER A 236 -2.61 -15.55 8.35
N GLY A 237 -2.50 -15.50 9.68
CA GLY A 237 -1.43 -14.82 10.39
C GLY A 237 -1.69 -13.32 10.57
N ALA A 238 -2.81 -12.79 10.10
CA ALA A 238 -3.23 -11.42 10.35
C ALA A 238 -3.73 -11.23 11.77
N PHE A 239 -3.78 -9.98 12.23
CA PHE A 239 -4.49 -9.57 13.44
C PHE A 239 -5.82 -8.96 13.05
N VAL A 240 -6.86 -9.22 13.84
CA VAL A 240 -8.22 -8.72 13.60
C VAL A 240 -8.70 -7.85 14.75
N THR A 241 -9.39 -6.77 14.40
CA THR A 241 -10.23 -5.96 15.32
C THR A 241 -11.65 -5.93 14.79
N ASN A 242 -12.63 -6.14 15.68
CA ASN A 242 -14.05 -6.09 15.33
C ASN A 242 -14.62 -4.70 15.61
N ASN A 243 -15.74 -4.39 14.97
CA ASN A 243 -16.41 -3.08 15.08
C ASN A 243 -15.47 -1.91 14.78
N PHE A 244 -14.66 -2.07 13.72
CA PHE A 244 -13.68 -1.09 13.31
C PHE A 244 -14.37 0.13 12.71
N LEU A 245 -14.25 1.27 13.41
CA LEU A 245 -14.81 2.53 12.97
C LEU A 245 -14.13 2.99 11.67
N GLY A 246 -14.90 3.40 10.67
CA GLY A 246 -14.36 3.92 9.42
C GLY A 246 -14.07 5.42 9.49
N GLN A 247 -13.34 5.92 8.50
CA GLN A 247 -13.03 7.35 8.37
C GLN A 247 -14.26 8.17 7.97
N GLY A 248 -15.21 7.57 7.24
CA GLY A 248 -16.50 8.14 6.91
C GLY A 248 -17.60 7.83 7.95
N THR A 249 -17.29 7.02 8.96
CA THR A 249 -18.26 6.56 9.96
C THR A 249 -18.20 7.46 11.20
N PRO A 250 -19.31 8.06 11.65
CA PRO A 250 -19.35 8.87 12.86
C PRO A 250 -18.96 8.05 14.10
N THR A 251 -18.26 8.65 15.06
CA THR A 251 -17.84 8.03 16.34
C THR A 251 -18.98 7.41 17.13
N LEU A 252 -20.20 7.91 16.94
CA LEU A 252 -21.42 7.42 17.62
C LEU A 252 -22.28 6.53 16.71
N ALA A 253 -21.70 5.93 15.66
CA ALA A 253 -22.43 5.03 14.80
C ALA A 253 -23.00 3.85 15.60
N LEU A 254 -24.27 3.57 15.39
CA LEU A 254 -25.02 2.50 16.05
C LEU A 254 -25.25 1.39 15.01
N GLY A 255 -24.74 0.21 15.26
CA GLY A 255 -24.93 -0.95 14.38
C GLY A 255 -23.66 -1.80 14.23
N PRO A 256 -23.72 -2.90 13.49
CA PRO A 256 -22.53 -3.69 13.19
C PRO A 256 -21.60 -2.86 12.29
N LEU A 257 -20.41 -2.63 12.78
CA LEU A 257 -19.34 -1.98 12.01
C LEU A 257 -18.49 -3.03 11.30
N GLY A 258 -17.75 -2.58 10.30
CA GLY A 258 -16.77 -3.39 9.59
C GLY A 258 -15.69 -3.96 10.52
N LYS A 259 -14.80 -4.76 9.98
CA LYS A 259 -13.63 -5.32 10.67
C LYS A 259 -12.36 -4.67 10.14
N GLY A 260 -11.35 -4.58 10.98
CA GLY A 260 -9.98 -4.25 10.58
C GLY A 260 -9.10 -5.49 10.61
N TYR A 261 -8.33 -5.75 9.54
CA TYR A 261 -7.31 -6.78 9.50
C TYR A 261 -5.95 -6.15 9.30
N MET A 262 -5.05 -6.34 10.25
CA MET A 262 -3.67 -5.89 10.15
C MET A 262 -2.78 -7.05 9.74
N ILE A 263 -2.18 -6.95 8.58
CA ILE A 263 -1.20 -7.87 8.02
C ILE A 263 0.17 -7.23 8.24
N VAL A 264 1.10 -7.91 8.91
CA VAL A 264 2.41 -7.37 9.19
C VAL A 264 3.47 -8.17 8.45
N GLY A 265 3.95 -7.64 7.34
CA GLY A 265 5.04 -8.24 6.58
C GLY A 265 6.38 -8.08 7.31
N LYS A 266 7.25 -9.09 7.19
CA LYS A 266 8.67 -8.99 7.53
C LYS A 266 9.47 -8.77 6.26
N LEU A 267 9.98 -7.56 6.07
CA LEU A 267 10.69 -7.19 4.86
C LEU A 267 11.93 -6.36 5.23
N ASN A 268 13.10 -6.79 4.75
CA ASN A 268 14.37 -6.10 5.02
C ASN A 268 14.66 -5.88 6.51
N GLY A 269 14.29 -6.85 7.35
CA GLY A 269 14.47 -6.76 8.81
C GLY A 269 13.51 -5.80 9.52
N GLN A 270 12.52 -5.28 8.82
CA GLN A 270 11.51 -4.37 9.36
C GLN A 270 10.11 -4.98 9.32
N ASN A 271 9.26 -4.57 10.23
CA ASN A 271 7.83 -4.83 10.18
C ASN A 271 7.15 -3.81 9.26
N VAL A 272 6.35 -4.30 8.32
CA VAL A 272 5.57 -3.50 7.37
C VAL A 272 4.09 -3.77 7.58
N PRO A 273 3.42 -3.05 8.47
CA PRO A 273 2.01 -3.26 8.71
C PRO A 273 1.16 -2.64 7.60
N ILE A 274 0.22 -3.43 7.09
CA ILE A 274 -0.88 -3.01 6.22
C ILE A 274 -2.18 -3.27 6.96
N LEU A 275 -3.05 -2.28 7.01
CA LEU A 275 -4.36 -2.38 7.64
C LEU A 275 -5.43 -2.28 6.57
N ILE A 276 -6.27 -3.29 6.45
CA ILE A 276 -7.46 -3.26 5.60
C ILE A 276 -8.70 -3.11 6.47
N ARG A 277 -9.67 -2.38 5.95
CA ARG A 277 -11.01 -2.31 6.50
C ARG A 277 -11.96 -3.09 5.60
N THR A 278 -12.63 -4.06 6.19
CA THR A 278 -13.64 -4.89 5.55
C THR A 278 -15.01 -4.44 6.05
N GLY A 279 -15.73 -3.70 5.23
CA GLY A 279 -17.09 -3.26 5.52
C GLY A 279 -18.11 -4.39 5.44
N THR A 280 -19.35 -4.09 5.75
CA THR A 280 -20.47 -5.01 5.61
C THR A 280 -21.69 -4.30 5.03
N ALA A 281 -22.13 -4.75 3.87
CA ALA A 281 -23.40 -4.30 3.28
C ALA A 281 -24.62 -5.01 3.93
N ASN A 282 -24.40 -6.01 4.77
CA ASN A 282 -25.40 -6.73 5.53
C ASN A 282 -25.72 -5.99 6.83
N ALA A 283 -26.68 -5.07 6.79
CA ALA A 283 -27.17 -4.43 8.00
C ALA A 283 -27.95 -5.44 8.85
N THR A 284 -27.55 -5.61 10.11
CA THR A 284 -28.36 -6.33 11.09
C THR A 284 -29.38 -5.36 11.67
N ILE A 285 -30.65 -5.70 11.59
CA ILE A 285 -31.72 -4.93 12.25
C ILE A 285 -31.58 -5.12 13.75
N THR A 286 -31.06 -4.11 14.43
CA THR A 286 -31.13 -4.03 15.90
C THR A 286 -32.41 -3.29 16.25
N THR A 287 -33.28 -3.88 17.08
CA THR A 287 -34.57 -3.31 17.46
C THR A 287 -34.43 -1.89 17.99
N GLY A 288 -35.14 -0.94 17.39
CA GLY A 288 -35.22 0.45 17.84
C GLY A 288 -34.23 1.42 17.19
N ILE A 289 -33.36 0.96 16.29
CA ILE A 289 -32.39 1.78 15.58
C ILE A 289 -32.60 1.56 14.07
N PRO A 290 -32.62 2.63 13.22
CA PRO A 290 -32.66 2.44 11.78
C PRO A 290 -31.51 1.51 11.34
N PRO A 291 -31.78 0.53 10.49
CA PRO A 291 -30.74 -0.35 9.98
C PRO A 291 -29.69 0.49 9.28
N PHE A 292 -28.44 0.31 9.66
CA PHE A 292 -27.30 1.01 9.10
C PHE A 292 -26.33 -0.04 8.55
N ALA A 293 -26.06 0.03 7.25
CA ALA A 293 -25.02 -0.77 6.64
C ALA A 293 -23.72 0.03 6.66
N ASP A 294 -22.66 -0.59 7.11
CA ASP A 294 -21.32 -0.02 7.10
C ASP A 294 -20.49 -0.70 6.00
N ASP A 295 -20.66 -0.24 4.76
CA ASP A 295 -20.00 -0.78 3.58
C ASP A 295 -18.66 -0.09 3.23
N GLU A 296 -18.17 0.81 4.09
CA GLU A 296 -16.87 1.43 3.95
C GLU A 296 -15.75 0.38 4.00
N SER A 297 -14.92 0.32 2.95
CA SER A 297 -13.85 -0.66 2.81
C SER A 297 -12.62 -0.04 2.16
N GLY A 298 -11.43 -0.57 2.47
CA GLY A 298 -10.22 -0.04 1.85
C GLY A 298 -8.92 -0.55 2.48
N ILE A 299 -7.84 0.14 2.16
CA ILE A 299 -6.47 -0.23 2.55
C ILE A 299 -5.68 0.98 3.03
N SER A 300 -4.85 0.77 4.02
CA SER A 300 -3.86 1.73 4.48
C SER A 300 -2.53 1.05 4.82
N MET A 301 -1.45 1.80 4.72
CA MET A 301 -0.12 1.41 5.18
C MET A 301 0.20 2.12 6.48
N LEU A 302 0.91 1.44 7.37
CA LEU A 302 1.46 2.00 8.59
C LEU A 302 2.99 2.07 8.49
N SER A 303 3.57 3.15 8.99
CA SER A 303 5.03 3.32 9.09
C SER A 303 5.41 3.80 10.47
N PRO A 304 6.45 3.23 11.12
CA PRO A 304 6.88 3.70 12.43
C PRO A 304 7.21 5.19 12.42
N GLN A 305 6.91 5.88 13.51
CA GLN A 305 7.31 7.28 13.70
C GLN A 305 8.82 7.38 13.98
N THR A 306 9.62 7.00 12.98
CA THR A 306 11.09 7.08 13.00
C THR A 306 11.56 8.04 11.93
N ALA A 307 12.48 8.92 12.27
CA ALA A 307 12.98 9.92 11.31
C ALA A 307 13.55 9.26 10.05
N ILE A 308 13.19 9.81 8.91
CA ILE A 308 13.66 9.35 7.59
C ILE A 308 14.79 10.27 7.17
N ALA A 309 15.98 9.70 7.02
CA ALA A 309 17.14 10.47 6.55
C ALA A 309 17.00 10.77 5.04
N LEU A 310 17.48 11.95 4.64
CA LEU A 310 17.57 12.31 3.23
C LEU A 310 18.37 11.23 2.48
N ASN A 311 17.92 10.84 1.32
CA ASN A 311 18.45 9.78 0.45
C ASN A 311 18.27 8.33 0.93
N SER A 312 17.78 8.08 2.14
CA SER A 312 17.58 6.70 2.65
C SER A 312 16.47 5.93 1.94
N VAL A 313 15.61 6.64 1.22
CA VAL A 313 14.48 6.08 0.47
C VAL A 313 14.62 6.30 -1.05
N ASN A 314 15.81 6.67 -1.51
CA ASN A 314 16.08 6.77 -2.93
C ASN A 314 15.91 5.42 -3.59
N GLY A 315 15.30 5.40 -4.77
CA GLY A 315 15.11 4.21 -5.55
C GLY A 315 13.90 4.25 -6.46
N GLU A 316 13.64 3.14 -7.10
CA GLU A 316 12.49 2.94 -7.97
C GLU A 316 11.50 1.97 -7.30
N TYR A 317 10.25 2.37 -7.28
CA TYR A 317 9.16 1.61 -6.70
C TYR A 317 8.09 1.37 -7.75
N VAL A 318 7.44 0.22 -7.68
CA VAL A 318 6.29 -0.07 -8.54
C VAL A 318 5.07 -0.38 -7.68
N GLY A 319 3.93 0.10 -8.10
CA GLY A 319 2.68 -0.06 -7.37
C GLY A 319 1.47 0.32 -8.21
N VAL A 320 0.40 0.61 -7.52
CA VAL A 320 -0.88 0.96 -8.12
C VAL A 320 -1.57 2.02 -7.28
N ASP A 321 -2.31 2.90 -7.92
CA ASP A 321 -3.08 3.93 -7.23
C ASP A 321 -4.56 3.56 -7.08
N ASN A 322 -5.28 4.38 -6.31
CA ASN A 322 -6.71 4.20 -6.08
C ASN A 322 -7.60 4.63 -7.26
N ALA A 323 -7.01 5.13 -8.35
CA ALA A 323 -7.67 5.29 -9.64
C ALA A 323 -7.50 4.04 -10.53
N PHE A 324 -6.84 3.00 -10.00
CA PHE A 324 -6.53 1.74 -10.67
C PHE A 324 -5.52 1.88 -11.82
N ASP A 325 -4.61 2.86 -11.72
CA ASP A 325 -3.51 3.02 -12.65
C ASP A 325 -2.21 2.54 -12.01
N TYR A 326 -1.39 1.85 -12.81
CA TYR A 326 -0.06 1.44 -12.36
C TYR A 326 0.86 2.64 -12.25
N ARG A 327 1.72 2.62 -11.23
CA ARG A 327 2.67 3.70 -10.96
C ARG A 327 4.07 3.16 -10.75
N THR A 328 5.01 3.64 -11.53
CA THR A 328 6.42 3.63 -11.16
C THR A 328 6.72 4.95 -10.47
N THR A 329 7.30 4.86 -9.27
CA THR A 329 7.67 6.02 -8.46
C THR A 329 9.17 6.02 -8.29
N ALA A 330 9.85 6.99 -8.89
CA ALA A 330 11.29 7.21 -8.71
C ALA A 330 11.52 8.30 -7.67
N ILE A 331 12.33 8.00 -6.65
CA ILE A 331 12.70 8.95 -5.60
C ILE A 331 14.20 9.20 -5.67
N ALA A 332 14.60 10.46 -5.76
CA ALA A 332 15.99 10.89 -5.78
C ALA A 332 16.15 12.16 -4.95
N GLY A 333 16.75 12.03 -3.77
CA GLY A 333 16.93 13.16 -2.84
C GLY A 333 15.61 13.80 -2.45
N THR A 334 15.46 15.07 -2.77
CA THR A 334 14.26 15.86 -2.48
C THR A 334 13.21 15.86 -3.61
N GLN A 335 13.29 14.91 -4.52
CA GLN A 335 12.34 14.81 -5.64
C GLN A 335 11.76 13.42 -5.74
N ALA A 336 10.48 13.36 -6.14
CA ALA A 336 9.81 12.13 -6.54
C ALA A 336 9.08 12.35 -7.88
N THR A 337 9.07 11.32 -8.71
CA THR A 337 8.31 11.32 -9.97
C THR A 337 7.48 10.04 -10.03
N LEU A 338 6.16 10.21 -10.22
CA LEU A 338 5.22 9.11 -10.42
C LEU A 338 4.80 9.11 -11.89
N ILE A 339 4.99 7.99 -12.57
CA ILE A 339 4.62 7.81 -13.98
C ILE A 339 3.81 6.52 -14.15
N ASP A 340 2.97 6.47 -15.17
CA ASP A 340 2.37 5.23 -15.62
C ASP A 340 3.42 4.42 -16.41
N PRO A 341 3.85 3.25 -15.95
CA PRO A 341 4.89 2.47 -16.62
C PRO A 341 4.45 1.90 -17.98
N PHE A 342 3.14 1.79 -18.23
CA PHE A 342 2.58 1.34 -19.51
C PHE A 342 2.34 2.48 -20.50
N GLN A 343 2.35 3.73 -20.00
CA GLN A 343 2.15 4.95 -20.80
C GLN A 343 3.15 6.04 -20.40
N PRO A 344 4.46 5.75 -20.43
CA PRO A 344 5.48 6.66 -19.86
C PRO A 344 5.59 8.00 -20.60
N SER A 345 5.10 8.08 -21.84
CA SER A 345 5.07 9.32 -22.62
C SER A 345 3.89 10.23 -22.28
N GLN A 346 2.90 9.76 -21.54
CA GLN A 346 1.74 10.57 -21.16
C GLN A 346 2.04 11.42 -19.92
N VAL A 347 2.61 12.61 -20.16
CA VAL A 347 2.97 13.57 -19.11
C VAL A 347 1.76 13.98 -18.24
N ALA A 348 0.56 14.00 -18.79
CA ALA A 348 -0.66 14.32 -18.07
C ALA A 348 -0.98 13.32 -16.94
N LEU A 349 -0.47 12.09 -17.01
CA LEU A 349 -0.62 11.06 -15.98
C LEU A 349 0.57 11.04 -15.01
N SER A 350 1.60 11.87 -15.24
CA SER A 350 2.78 11.94 -14.37
C SER A 350 2.58 12.99 -13.27
N ARG A 351 3.25 12.74 -12.13
CA ARG A 351 3.35 13.69 -11.03
C ARG A 351 4.82 13.89 -10.69
N ALA A 352 5.29 15.14 -10.72
CA ALA A 352 6.60 15.50 -10.23
C ALA A 352 6.44 16.29 -8.92
N LEU A 353 7.13 15.85 -7.88
CA LEU A 353 6.95 16.33 -6.51
C LEU A 353 8.28 16.77 -5.92
N ASN A 354 8.26 17.85 -5.14
CA ASN A 354 9.33 18.22 -4.23
C ASN A 354 9.02 17.60 -2.86
N LEU A 355 10.01 16.95 -2.25
CA LEU A 355 9.91 16.26 -0.97
C LEU A 355 10.56 17.08 0.13
N ASP A 356 9.89 17.17 1.29
CA ASP A 356 10.41 17.80 2.48
C ASP A 356 10.50 16.79 3.63
N TYR A 357 11.73 16.50 4.07
CA TYR A 357 12.06 15.55 5.14
C TYR A 357 12.14 16.24 6.52
N THR A 358 11.96 17.56 6.59
CA THR A 358 12.16 18.35 7.82
C THR A 358 10.89 18.47 8.68
N GLN A 359 9.98 17.52 8.56
CA GLN A 359 8.70 17.55 9.26
C GLN A 359 8.82 17.33 10.76
N SER A 360 7.96 17.98 11.53
CA SER A 360 7.87 17.80 12.99
C SER A 360 7.36 16.39 13.39
N ILE A 361 6.67 15.70 12.49
CA ILE A 361 6.20 14.33 12.70
C ILE A 361 7.24 13.39 12.12
N ALA A 362 7.91 12.64 12.99
CA ALA A 362 8.90 11.65 12.57
C ALA A 362 8.26 10.58 11.66
N GLY A 363 9.00 10.12 10.65
CA GLY A 363 8.51 9.10 9.69
C GLY A 363 7.55 9.63 8.64
N LEU A 364 7.28 10.94 8.59
CA LEU A 364 6.46 11.58 7.58
C LEU A 364 7.34 12.46 6.67
N VAL A 365 7.18 12.31 5.35
CA VAL A 365 7.76 13.19 4.35
C VAL A 365 6.62 13.90 3.64
N THR A 366 6.60 15.22 3.64
CA THR A 366 5.56 15.96 2.91
C THR A 366 5.99 16.28 1.49
N SER A 367 5.03 16.57 0.62
CA SER A 367 5.33 16.92 -0.76
C SER A 367 4.46 18.07 -1.29
N THR A 368 5.06 18.80 -2.23
CA THR A 368 4.38 19.80 -3.07
C THR A 368 4.62 19.45 -4.54
N VAL A 369 3.68 19.81 -5.41
CA VAL A 369 3.85 19.64 -6.85
C VAL A 369 4.97 20.55 -7.35
N VAL A 370 5.84 20.05 -8.23
CA VAL A 370 6.89 20.86 -8.86
C VAL A 370 6.25 22.02 -9.62
N GLY A 371 6.75 23.24 -9.39
CA GLY A 371 6.18 24.47 -9.95
C GLY A 371 5.09 25.12 -9.10
N ALA A 372 4.74 24.55 -7.93
CA ALA A 372 3.91 25.23 -6.96
C ALA A 372 4.56 26.55 -6.48
N SER A 373 3.73 27.50 -6.10
CA SER A 373 4.21 28.81 -5.58
C SER A 373 5.11 28.61 -4.36
N THR A 374 6.08 29.49 -4.19
CA THR A 374 6.93 29.50 -2.98
C THR A 374 6.05 29.66 -1.73
N GLY A 375 6.19 28.77 -0.77
CA GLY A 375 5.38 28.73 0.45
C GLY A 375 4.02 28.04 0.29
N ALA A 376 3.76 27.35 -0.83
CA ALA A 376 2.56 26.53 -0.97
C ALA A 376 2.49 25.47 0.16
N THR A 377 1.30 25.33 0.74
CA THR A 377 1.06 24.30 1.76
C THR A 377 1.19 22.90 1.13
N PRO A 378 2.00 22.01 1.71
CA PRO A 378 2.08 20.64 1.24
C PRO A 378 0.71 19.95 1.31
N THR A 379 0.33 19.28 0.24
CA THR A 379 -0.91 18.49 0.17
C THR A 379 -0.65 17.00 0.17
N GLY A 380 0.57 16.59 -0.19
CA GLY A 380 0.97 15.20 -0.25
C GLY A 380 1.79 14.78 0.96
N LYS A 381 1.66 13.50 1.33
CA LYS A 381 2.37 12.85 2.44
C LYS A 381 2.88 11.49 1.99
N PHE A 382 4.14 11.18 2.29
CA PHE A 382 4.75 9.87 2.12
C PHE A 382 5.09 9.25 3.48
N ILE A 383 4.93 7.94 3.56
CA ILE A 383 5.45 7.10 4.63
C ILE A 383 6.19 5.90 4.02
N PHE A 384 7.17 5.36 4.73
CA PHE A 384 8.04 4.29 4.25
C PHE A 384 8.28 3.25 5.35
N SER A 385 8.30 1.97 4.98
CA SER A 385 8.74 0.88 5.85
C SER A 385 9.21 -0.31 5.00
N GLY A 386 10.38 -0.86 5.31
CA GLY A 386 10.89 -2.11 4.72
C GLY A 386 11.03 -2.13 3.19
N GLY A 387 11.07 -0.98 2.53
CA GLY A 387 11.06 -0.91 1.05
C GLY A 387 9.65 -0.85 0.45
N VAL A 388 8.64 -0.59 1.27
CA VAL A 388 7.28 -0.23 0.82
C VAL A 388 7.04 1.23 1.14
N PHE A 389 6.30 1.92 0.29
CA PHE A 389 5.82 3.28 0.55
C PHE A 389 4.32 3.38 0.37
N GLY A 390 3.72 4.32 1.10
CA GLY A 390 2.37 4.84 0.87
C GLY A 390 2.46 6.34 0.59
N TYR A 391 1.76 6.81 -0.42
CA TYR A 391 1.64 8.23 -0.75
C TYR A 391 0.18 8.64 -0.82
N LEU A 392 -0.19 9.63 -0.04
CA LEU A 392 -1.53 10.23 0.00
C LEU A 392 -1.42 11.70 -0.41
N ASP A 393 -2.23 12.13 -1.39
CA ASP A 393 -2.41 13.53 -1.77
C ASP A 393 -3.86 13.95 -1.54
N GLN A 394 -4.05 14.95 -0.71
CA GLN A 394 -5.34 15.52 -0.31
C GLN A 394 -5.55 16.91 -0.92
N SER A 395 -4.90 17.25 -2.02
CA SER A 395 -5.14 18.50 -2.75
C SER A 395 -6.62 18.66 -3.17
N ASN A 396 -7.29 17.53 -3.41
CA ASN A 396 -8.74 17.46 -3.56
C ASN A 396 -9.33 16.55 -2.46
N PRO A 397 -9.92 17.10 -1.40
CA PRO A 397 -10.41 16.29 -0.28
C PRO A 397 -11.61 15.39 -0.65
N THR A 398 -12.33 15.68 -1.73
CA THR A 398 -13.46 14.86 -2.19
C THR A 398 -13.02 13.69 -3.07
N THR A 399 -11.82 13.74 -3.61
CA THR A 399 -11.22 12.68 -4.43
C THR A 399 -9.75 12.52 -4.07
N PRO A 400 -9.44 12.06 -2.84
CA PRO A 400 -8.06 11.88 -2.41
C PRO A 400 -7.35 10.89 -3.32
N TYR A 401 -6.09 11.17 -3.62
CA TYR A 401 -5.23 10.28 -4.39
C TYR A 401 -4.36 9.47 -3.43
N TYR A 402 -4.33 8.16 -3.61
CA TYR A 402 -3.47 7.27 -2.84
C TYR A 402 -2.78 6.27 -3.75
N THR A 403 -1.51 6.03 -3.52
CA THR A 403 -0.76 4.94 -4.15
C THR A 403 0.09 4.21 -3.13
N ILE A 404 0.19 2.91 -3.31
CA ILE A 404 1.06 2.03 -2.54
C ILE A 404 1.98 1.28 -3.49
N GLY A 405 3.25 1.18 -3.14
CA GLY A 405 4.23 0.52 -3.99
C GLY A 405 5.36 -0.12 -3.20
N SER A 406 6.00 -1.09 -3.83
CA SER A 406 7.17 -1.77 -3.29
C SER A 406 8.42 -1.43 -4.09
N PHE A 407 9.55 -1.46 -3.40
CA PHE A 407 10.86 -1.16 -3.96
C PHE A 407 11.28 -2.23 -4.97
N VAL A 408 11.69 -1.82 -6.14
CA VAL A 408 12.20 -2.69 -7.21
C VAL A 408 13.68 -2.50 -7.48
N GLN A 409 14.25 -1.36 -7.04
CA GLN A 409 15.71 -1.13 -7.10
C GLN A 409 16.13 0.03 -6.19
#